data_41c126f7ed953da6a11510317d32d70b
#
_entry.id   41c126f7ed953da6a11510317d32d70b
#
_cell.length_a   1.000
_cell.length_b   1.000
_cell.length_c   1.000
_cell.angle_alpha   90.00
_cell.angle_beta   90.00
_cell.angle_gamma   90.00
#
_symmetry.space_group_name_H-M   'P 1'
#
loop_
_entity.id
_entity.type
_entity.pdbx_description
1 polymer ?
#
loop_
_entity_poly.entity_id
_entity_poly.type
_entity_poly.pdbx_seq_one_letter_code
_entity_poly.pdbx_strand_id
1 'polypeptide(L)'
;SAAGGKLTKVIDGGSYWRCEHDSTDDFVQDDQIICQAFTGTATKRYWRLVTSAGAGYFNLSKVDCEEGSGIPETGDNVAVLGNRTNTARQKAQIDCAVGDSAPYRDDYDGINSYSLVNRLITRIGNLNGITDAVFGVLTGSGLYGTNVYLKGTFVLHSGKKIEEAIDDVKNDLNGRITDVETNFEIREGQISSKIKEVNIAVSNAKQSETNASGSATSAGVSANNASKSATDAQGAATNAGKILEE
;
A
#
# COMPACT_ATOMS: atom_id res chain seq x y z
N SER A 1 -5.44 27.57 18.86
CA SER A 1 -4.18 28.21 19.30
C SER A 1 -4.00 28.09 20.80
N ALA A 2 -2.77 28.29 21.29
CA ALA A 2 -2.46 28.20 22.72
C ALA A 2 -2.92 29.47 23.52
N ALA A 3 -3.05 30.58 22.84
CA ALA A 3 -3.57 31.84 23.40
C ALA A 3 -4.07 32.75 22.27
N GLY A 4 -4.95 33.68 22.59
CA GLY A 4 -5.42 34.68 21.66
C GLY A 4 -5.99 35.89 22.41
N GLY A 5 -6.10 37.03 21.75
CA GLY A 5 -6.65 38.23 22.33
C GLY A 5 -6.63 39.41 21.37
N LYS A 6 -7.11 40.55 21.85
CA LYS A 6 -7.10 41.83 21.12
C LYS A 6 -6.05 42.77 21.72
N LEU A 7 -5.27 43.43 20.88
CA LEU A 7 -4.30 44.42 21.31
C LEU A 7 -5.02 45.69 21.74
N THR A 8 -4.85 46.05 23.02
CA THR A 8 -5.45 47.27 23.60
C THR A 8 -4.52 48.45 23.44
N LYS A 9 -3.21 48.22 23.33
CA LYS A 9 -2.22 49.27 23.13
C LYS A 9 -0.94 48.70 22.51
N VAL A 10 -0.33 49.43 21.60
CA VAL A 10 0.98 49.11 20.99
C VAL A 10 1.90 50.30 21.20
N ILE A 11 3.09 50.05 21.74
CA ILE A 11 4.11 51.05 22.07
C ILE A 11 5.42 50.66 21.39
N ASP A 12 6.06 51.62 20.73
CA ASP A 12 7.39 51.42 20.18
C ASP A 12 8.43 51.38 21.31
N GLY A 13 9.08 50.23 21.49
CA GLY A 13 10.12 50.00 22.49
C GLY A 13 11.54 49.98 21.90
N GLY A 14 11.74 50.56 20.70
CA GLY A 14 13.01 50.57 20.01
C GLY A 14 13.24 49.30 19.16
N SER A 15 13.76 48.21 19.73
CA SER A 15 13.97 46.92 19.03
C SER A 15 12.75 46.02 19.02
N TYR A 16 11.71 46.35 19.72
CA TYR A 16 10.46 45.57 19.82
C TYR A 16 9.23 46.51 19.86
N TRP A 17 8.04 45.94 19.68
CA TRP A 17 6.78 46.57 20.03
C TRP A 17 6.23 45.95 21.32
N ARG A 18 5.98 46.79 22.34
CA ARG A 18 5.23 46.35 23.52
C ARG A 18 3.75 46.35 23.19
N CYS A 19 3.14 45.19 23.24
CA CYS A 19 1.73 44.97 22.95
C CYS A 19 0.99 44.62 24.25
N GLU A 20 0.09 45.51 24.70
CA GLU A 20 -0.84 45.22 25.78
C GLU A 20 -2.08 44.54 25.19
N HIS A 21 -2.71 43.63 25.93
CA HIS A 21 -3.83 42.84 25.43
C HIS A 21 -4.94 42.67 26.49
N ASP A 22 -6.15 42.32 26.04
CA ASP A 22 -7.33 42.06 26.85
C ASP A 22 -7.53 40.58 27.23
N SER A 23 -6.65 39.71 26.76
CA SER A 23 -6.75 38.26 26.99
C SER A 23 -6.46 37.89 28.44
N THR A 24 -7.17 36.88 28.92
CA THR A 24 -6.86 36.18 30.17
C THR A 24 -5.85 35.02 29.94
N ASP A 25 -5.55 34.72 28.69
CA ASP A 25 -4.57 33.71 28.34
C ASP A 25 -3.14 34.20 28.54
N ASP A 26 -2.24 33.31 28.90
CA ASP A 26 -0.82 33.62 29.04
C ASP A 26 -0.11 33.54 27.66
N PHE A 27 0.49 34.68 27.29
CA PHE A 27 1.53 34.70 26.26
C PHE A 27 2.89 34.52 26.94
N VAL A 28 3.76 33.76 26.26
CA VAL A 28 5.08 33.45 26.83
C VAL A 28 6.19 33.75 25.81
N GLN A 29 7.43 33.81 26.30
CA GLN A 29 8.58 33.93 25.43
C GLN A 29 8.61 32.82 24.40
N ASP A 30 9.11 33.14 23.20
CA ASP A 30 9.19 32.25 22.04
C ASP A 30 7.85 31.91 21.38
N ASP A 31 6.70 32.42 21.88
CA ASP A 31 5.44 32.35 21.14
C ASP A 31 5.58 33.08 19.79
N GLN A 32 5.00 32.49 18.76
CA GLN A 32 4.92 33.08 17.43
C GLN A 32 3.51 33.63 17.22
N ILE A 33 3.38 34.94 17.29
CA ILE A 33 2.09 35.65 17.22
C ILE A 33 1.73 35.92 15.78
N ILE A 34 0.56 35.47 15.38
CA ILE A 34 -0.06 35.80 14.09
C ILE A 34 -1.19 36.79 14.28
N CYS A 35 -1.27 37.76 13.37
CA CYS A 35 -2.45 38.54 13.08
C CYS A 35 -2.78 38.42 11.60
N GLN A 36 -4.03 38.17 11.30
CA GLN A 36 -4.52 38.23 9.93
C GLN A 36 -5.88 38.97 9.98
N ALA A 37 -5.93 40.14 9.39
CA ALA A 37 -7.12 40.95 9.32
C ALA A 37 -7.37 41.41 7.88
N PHE A 38 -8.64 41.40 7.49
CA PHE A 38 -9.10 41.93 6.21
C PHE A 38 -9.69 43.31 6.44
N THR A 39 -9.07 44.34 5.86
CA THR A 39 -9.53 45.71 5.94
C THR A 39 -9.90 46.21 4.54
N GLY A 40 -11.18 46.05 4.17
CA GLY A 40 -11.63 46.39 2.82
C GLY A 40 -10.92 45.52 1.75
N THR A 41 -10.10 46.13 0.89
CA THR A 41 -9.33 45.45 -0.15
C THR A 41 -7.93 45.06 0.30
N ALA A 42 -7.51 45.44 1.50
CA ALA A 42 -6.15 45.15 2.01
C ALA A 42 -6.20 44.08 3.10
N THR A 43 -5.21 43.15 3.02
CA THR A 43 -4.99 42.18 4.07
C THR A 43 -3.82 42.64 4.93
N LYS A 44 -4.08 42.85 6.22
CA LYS A 44 -3.01 43.02 7.20
C LYS A 44 -2.61 41.65 7.72
N ARG A 45 -1.33 41.34 7.61
CA ARG A 45 -0.78 40.10 8.14
C ARG A 45 0.60 40.34 8.75
N TYR A 46 0.83 39.75 9.91
CA TYR A 46 2.17 39.55 10.46
C TYR A 46 2.24 38.26 11.26
N TRP A 47 3.43 37.68 11.31
CA TRP A 47 3.77 36.51 12.13
C TRP A 47 5.13 36.78 12.75
N ARG A 48 5.15 37.03 14.07
CA ARG A 48 6.31 37.59 14.78
C ARG A 48 6.57 36.86 16.08
N LEU A 49 7.85 36.87 16.52
CA LEU A 49 8.31 36.26 17.76
C LEU A 49 8.01 37.15 18.97
N VAL A 50 7.54 36.52 20.05
CA VAL A 50 7.52 37.11 21.39
C VAL A 50 8.89 36.98 22.02
N THR A 51 9.56 38.09 22.25
CA THR A 51 10.88 38.15 22.89
C THR A 51 10.82 38.08 24.40
N SER A 52 9.72 38.56 25.00
CA SER A 52 9.40 38.46 26.43
C SER A 52 7.91 38.74 26.64
N ALA A 53 7.37 38.24 27.73
CA ALA A 53 5.98 38.50 28.13
C ALA A 53 5.86 38.68 29.62
N GLY A 54 4.74 39.33 30.06
CA GLY A 54 4.36 39.55 31.44
C GLY A 54 2.87 39.72 31.54
N ALA A 55 2.38 40.03 32.75
CA ALA A 55 0.96 40.16 32.98
C ALA A 55 0.33 41.29 32.12
N GLY A 56 -0.57 40.87 31.19
CA GLY A 56 -1.31 41.78 30.30
C GLY A 56 -0.51 42.39 29.14
N TYR A 57 0.71 41.88 28.87
CA TYR A 57 1.51 42.35 27.74
C TYR A 57 2.49 41.31 27.24
N PHE A 58 2.94 41.48 26.01
CA PHE A 58 4.10 40.82 25.43
C PHE A 58 4.88 41.80 24.52
N ASN A 59 6.15 41.49 24.31
CA ASN A 59 7.03 42.24 23.40
C ASN A 59 7.24 41.46 22.11
N LEU A 60 6.83 42.04 20.98
CA LEU A 60 7.03 41.47 19.64
C LEU A 60 8.33 41.97 19.01
N SER A 61 9.13 41.06 18.49
CA SER A 61 10.34 41.40 17.74
C SER A 61 10.01 42.22 16.50
N LYS A 62 10.81 43.27 16.23
CA LYS A 62 10.73 44.01 14.97
C LYS A 62 11.40 43.30 13.81
N VAL A 63 12.41 42.46 14.09
CA VAL A 63 13.26 41.82 13.08
C VAL A 63 13.01 40.31 12.95
N ASP A 64 12.68 39.64 14.06
CA ASP A 64 12.39 38.20 14.04
C ASP A 64 10.92 37.96 13.73
N CYS A 65 10.64 37.72 12.44
CA CYS A 65 9.29 37.60 11.91
C CYS A 65 9.31 36.87 10.56
N GLU A 66 8.12 36.45 10.10
CA GLU A 66 7.91 36.05 8.71
C GLU A 66 8.24 37.21 7.76
N GLU A 67 8.88 36.89 6.63
CA GLU A 67 9.17 37.89 5.60
C GLU A 67 7.88 38.62 5.14
N GLY A 68 7.95 39.92 5.01
CA GLY A 68 6.78 40.74 4.64
C GLY A 68 5.78 41.00 5.78
N SER A 69 6.08 40.57 7.01
CA SER A 69 5.23 40.83 8.17
C SER A 69 4.94 42.32 8.39
N GLY A 70 3.68 42.68 8.51
CA GLY A 70 3.21 44.02 8.88
C GLY A 70 3.58 44.44 10.30
N ILE A 71 3.15 45.63 10.68
CA ILE A 71 3.37 46.24 11.99
C ILE A 71 2.13 45.99 12.87
N PRO A 72 2.28 45.60 14.15
CA PRO A 72 1.16 45.47 15.06
C PRO A 72 0.55 46.85 15.37
N GLU A 73 -0.77 46.89 15.52
CA GLU A 73 -1.53 48.11 15.86
C GLU A 73 -2.55 47.81 16.96
N THR A 74 -2.89 48.86 17.66
CA THR A 74 -4.01 48.82 18.64
C THR A 74 -5.30 48.38 17.92
N GLY A 75 -6.00 47.41 18.47
CA GLY A 75 -7.23 46.85 17.89
C GLY A 75 -7.01 45.53 17.11
N ASP A 76 -5.77 45.14 16.84
CA ASP A 76 -5.49 43.86 16.16
C ASP A 76 -5.95 42.69 17.01
N ASN A 77 -6.58 41.70 16.35
CA ASN A 77 -6.82 40.38 16.93
C ASN A 77 -5.61 39.49 16.65
N VAL A 78 -5.08 38.91 17.68
CA VAL A 78 -3.87 38.10 17.62
C VAL A 78 -4.08 36.71 18.21
N ALA A 79 -3.32 35.77 17.72
CA ALA A 79 -3.28 34.39 18.24
C ALA A 79 -1.87 33.84 18.22
N VAL A 80 -1.59 32.95 19.13
CA VAL A 80 -0.35 32.14 19.09
C VAL A 80 -0.50 31.09 18.01
N LEU A 81 0.34 31.15 17.00
CA LEU A 81 0.44 30.13 15.95
C LEU A 81 1.84 29.50 16.01
N GLY A 82 2.06 28.72 17.05
CA GLY A 82 3.32 28.04 17.30
C GLY A 82 4.18 28.69 18.38
N ASN A 83 5.24 27.98 18.75
CA ASN A 83 6.25 28.42 19.70
C ASN A 83 7.60 27.83 19.31
N ARG A 84 8.66 28.59 19.39
CA ARG A 84 9.98 28.18 18.91
C ARG A 84 10.57 27.01 19.71
N THR A 85 10.34 26.97 21.02
CA THR A 85 10.99 26.01 21.93
C THR A 85 10.02 25.10 22.67
N ASN A 86 8.82 25.58 23.03
CA ASN A 86 7.84 24.83 23.80
C ASN A 86 6.92 23.99 22.88
N THR A 87 7.14 22.68 22.82
CA THR A 87 6.39 21.75 21.97
C THR A 87 4.90 21.69 22.32
N ALA A 88 4.52 21.91 23.59
CA ALA A 88 3.10 21.94 23.99
C ALA A 88 2.33 23.11 23.35
N ARG A 89 3.03 24.16 22.90
CA ARG A 89 2.45 25.35 22.26
C ARG A 89 2.66 25.40 20.73
N GLN A 90 3.16 24.31 20.12
CA GLN A 90 3.42 24.19 18.68
C GLN A 90 2.22 23.63 17.91
N LYS A 91 1.01 23.74 18.46
CA LYS A 91 -0.22 23.16 17.92
C LYS A 91 -1.21 24.24 17.53
N ALA A 92 -1.91 24.03 16.41
CA ALA A 92 -2.95 24.92 15.97
C ALA A 92 -4.07 24.18 15.26
N GLN A 93 -5.28 24.72 15.38
CA GLN A 93 -6.42 24.37 14.55
C GLN A 93 -6.82 25.59 13.74
N ILE A 94 -7.00 25.43 12.43
CA ILE A 94 -7.33 26.50 11.50
C ILE A 94 -8.58 26.10 10.72
N ASP A 95 -9.65 26.89 10.89
CA ASP A 95 -10.83 26.80 10.04
C ASP A 95 -10.70 27.82 8.90
N CYS A 96 -10.80 27.37 7.67
CA CYS A 96 -10.73 28.19 6.47
C CYS A 96 -12.03 28.06 5.67
N ALA A 97 -12.70 29.20 5.45
CA ALA A 97 -13.95 29.27 4.69
C ALA A 97 -13.82 30.06 3.38
N VAL A 98 -12.62 30.61 3.09
CA VAL A 98 -12.40 31.50 1.96
C VAL A 98 -11.19 31.04 1.13
N GLY A 99 -11.29 31.13 -0.18
CA GLY A 99 -10.25 30.74 -1.15
C GLY A 99 -10.58 29.46 -1.90
N ASP A 100 -9.80 29.19 -2.94
CA ASP A 100 -10.06 28.09 -3.90
C ASP A 100 -9.99 26.69 -3.27
N SER A 101 -9.24 26.57 -2.18
CA SER A 101 -9.12 25.31 -1.43
C SER A 101 -10.07 25.19 -0.24
N ALA A 102 -10.93 26.19 0.01
CA ALA A 102 -11.91 26.18 1.10
C ALA A 102 -13.20 25.42 0.66
N PRO A 103 -14.09 25.03 1.62
CA PRO A 103 -13.86 25.10 3.07
C PRO A 103 -13.09 23.90 3.61
N TYR A 104 -12.28 24.11 4.63
CA TYR A 104 -11.59 23.04 5.35
C TYR A 104 -11.29 23.44 6.80
N ARG A 105 -11.04 22.41 7.62
CA ARG A 105 -10.46 22.50 8.96
C ARG A 105 -9.17 21.72 8.98
N ASP A 106 -8.10 22.36 9.40
CA ASP A 106 -6.77 21.79 9.53
C ASP A 106 -6.33 21.73 10.99
N ASP A 107 -5.73 20.59 11.38
CA ASP A 107 -4.98 20.47 12.61
C ASP A 107 -3.47 20.39 12.28
N TYR A 108 -2.69 21.17 12.99
CA TYR A 108 -1.24 21.27 12.84
C TYR A 108 -0.52 20.92 14.13
N ASP A 109 0.67 20.32 13.99
CA ASP A 109 1.59 20.07 15.11
C ASP A 109 3.04 20.37 14.69
N GLY A 110 3.87 20.69 15.69
CA GLY A 110 5.28 20.99 15.50
C GLY A 110 5.56 22.36 14.87
N ILE A 111 4.67 23.34 15.01
CA ILE A 111 4.86 24.71 14.49
C ILE A 111 5.91 25.44 15.32
N ASN A 112 7.17 25.41 14.85
CA ASN A 112 8.32 26.02 15.52
C ASN A 112 9.06 27.06 14.67
N SER A 113 8.48 27.43 13.54
CA SER A 113 8.98 28.42 12.59
C SER A 113 7.81 29.12 11.89
N TYR A 114 8.07 30.16 11.12
CA TYR A 114 7.03 30.87 10.34
C TYR A 114 6.60 30.08 9.09
N SER A 115 6.33 28.78 9.25
CA SER A 115 5.91 27.91 8.18
C SER A 115 5.02 26.78 8.69
N LEU A 116 3.94 26.50 7.93
CA LEU A 116 3.06 25.35 8.13
C LEU A 116 3.40 24.16 7.22
N VAL A 117 4.44 24.28 6.40
CA VAL A 117 4.87 23.22 5.48
C VAL A 117 5.28 21.98 6.29
N ASN A 118 4.73 20.83 5.93
CA ASN A 118 4.93 19.55 6.62
C ASN A 118 4.51 19.52 8.09
N ARG A 119 3.56 20.39 8.48
CA ARG A 119 3.01 20.46 9.84
C ARG A 119 1.56 20.02 9.93
N LEU A 120 0.89 19.82 8.80
CA LEU A 120 -0.48 19.33 8.73
C LEU A 120 -0.53 17.87 9.19
N ILE A 121 -1.39 17.58 10.17
CA ILE A 121 -1.65 16.23 10.67
C ILE A 121 -3.02 15.71 10.28
N THR A 122 -4.01 16.61 10.16
CA THR A 122 -5.37 16.24 9.76
C THR A 122 -6.02 17.37 8.99
N ARG A 123 -6.76 17.04 7.92
CA ARG A 123 -7.69 17.95 7.25
C ARG A 123 -9.05 17.30 7.11
N ILE A 124 -10.09 18.05 7.42
CA ILE A 124 -11.49 17.69 7.14
C ILE A 124 -12.07 18.76 6.22
N GLY A 125 -12.64 18.35 5.09
CA GLY A 125 -13.23 19.25 4.11
C GLY A 125 -12.57 19.13 2.74
N ASN A 126 -12.37 20.25 2.05
CA ASN A 126 -11.74 20.27 0.74
C ASN A 126 -10.24 19.92 0.86
N LEU A 127 -9.83 18.86 0.18
CA LEU A 127 -8.45 18.34 0.20
C LEU A 127 -7.55 18.96 -0.87
N ASN A 128 -8.07 19.82 -1.72
CA ASN A 128 -7.27 20.48 -2.76
C ASN A 128 -6.06 21.22 -2.16
N GLY A 129 -4.92 21.07 -2.83
CA GLY A 129 -3.66 21.66 -2.39
C GLY A 129 -2.82 20.80 -1.43
N ILE A 130 -3.32 19.63 -1.03
CA ILE A 130 -2.50 18.63 -0.32
C ILE A 130 -1.83 17.74 -1.36
N THR A 131 -0.51 17.56 -1.21
CA THR A 131 0.26 16.54 -1.94
C THR A 131 0.85 15.58 -0.93
N ASP A 132 0.46 14.31 -1.05
CA ASP A 132 0.92 13.23 -0.19
C ASP A 132 1.88 12.31 -0.94
N ALA A 133 2.88 11.76 -0.25
CA ALA A 133 3.90 10.91 -0.87
C ALA A 133 3.36 9.57 -1.38
N VAL A 134 2.26 9.08 -0.80
CA VAL A 134 1.64 7.79 -1.15
C VAL A 134 0.45 8.00 -2.09
N PHE A 135 -0.42 8.97 -1.78
CA PHE A 135 -1.67 9.20 -2.51
C PHE A 135 -1.55 10.22 -3.64
N GLY A 136 -0.42 10.94 -3.75
CA GLY A 136 -0.23 12.00 -4.73
C GLY A 136 -1.03 13.26 -4.39
N VAL A 137 -1.48 13.98 -5.42
CA VAL A 137 -2.28 15.20 -5.28
C VAL A 137 -3.71 14.82 -4.90
N LEU A 138 -4.18 15.31 -3.76
CA LEU A 138 -5.53 15.07 -3.29
C LEU A 138 -6.51 16.09 -3.87
N THR A 139 -7.74 15.64 -4.15
CA THR A 139 -8.81 16.48 -4.70
C THR A 139 -10.15 16.15 -4.06
N GLY A 140 -11.09 17.10 -4.11
CA GLY A 140 -12.43 16.93 -3.58
C GLY A 140 -12.50 17.06 -2.06
N SER A 141 -13.64 16.67 -1.48
CA SER A 141 -13.89 16.77 -0.05
C SER A 141 -13.71 15.42 0.63
N GLY A 142 -13.05 15.42 1.78
CA GLY A 142 -12.77 14.20 2.52
C GLY A 142 -12.13 14.43 3.88
N LEU A 143 -11.58 13.35 4.42
CA LEU A 143 -10.75 13.33 5.62
C LEU A 143 -9.34 12.87 5.23
N TYR A 144 -8.35 13.68 5.53
CA TYR A 144 -6.93 13.36 5.43
C TYR A 144 -6.30 13.34 6.83
N GLY A 145 -5.52 12.33 7.13
CA GLY A 145 -4.84 12.20 8.42
C GLY A 145 -3.91 11.00 8.45
N THR A 146 -3.00 10.98 9.42
CA THR A 146 -2.00 9.92 9.57
C THR A 146 -2.61 8.58 10.01
N ASN A 147 -3.57 8.62 10.94
CA ASN A 147 -4.29 7.46 11.44
C ASN A 147 -5.77 7.77 11.57
N VAL A 148 -6.61 6.82 11.16
CA VAL A 148 -8.06 6.92 11.31
C VAL A 148 -8.57 5.71 12.08
N TYR A 149 -9.11 5.93 13.28
CA TYR A 149 -9.73 4.90 14.11
C TYR A 149 -11.25 5.09 14.07
N LEU A 150 -11.94 4.21 13.37
CA LEU A 150 -13.39 4.24 13.24
C LEU A 150 -14.00 3.12 14.09
N LYS A 151 -15.00 3.47 14.92
CA LYS A 151 -15.80 2.50 15.67
C LYS A 151 -17.24 2.57 15.16
N GLY A 152 -17.72 1.46 14.60
CA GLY A 152 -19.06 1.38 14.03
C GLY A 152 -19.07 0.73 12.67
N THR A 153 -20.11 0.99 11.88
CA THR A 153 -20.26 0.44 10.54
C THR A 153 -19.61 1.35 9.50
N PHE A 154 -18.72 0.81 8.69
CA PHE A 154 -18.19 1.49 7.52
C PHE A 154 -18.94 1.03 6.26
N VAL A 155 -19.62 1.97 5.59
CA VAL A 155 -20.42 1.70 4.40
C VAL A 155 -19.69 2.24 3.17
N LEU A 156 -19.47 1.39 2.17
CA LEU A 156 -18.89 1.76 0.88
C LEU A 156 -19.91 2.55 0.03
N HIS A 157 -19.44 3.26 -0.99
CA HIS A 157 -20.31 3.97 -1.95
C HIS A 157 -21.36 3.05 -2.61
N SER A 158 -21.07 1.75 -2.74
CA SER A 158 -22.01 0.74 -3.23
C SER A 158 -23.19 0.46 -2.28
N GLY A 159 -23.19 1.03 -1.06
CA GLY A 159 -24.15 0.74 -0.01
C GLY A 159 -23.84 -0.52 0.82
N LYS A 160 -22.82 -1.31 0.46
CA LYS A 160 -22.39 -2.47 1.24
C LYS A 160 -21.53 -2.06 2.44
N LYS A 161 -21.66 -2.78 3.54
CA LYS A 161 -20.71 -2.70 4.65
C LYS A 161 -19.37 -3.29 4.24
N ILE A 162 -18.28 -2.77 4.79
CA ILE A 162 -16.94 -3.26 4.45
C ILE A 162 -16.75 -4.73 4.82
N GLU A 163 -17.35 -5.18 5.94
CA GLU A 163 -17.33 -6.57 6.37
C GLU A 163 -18.01 -7.49 5.35
N GLU A 164 -19.18 -7.07 4.83
CA GLU A 164 -19.92 -7.82 3.80
C GLU A 164 -19.11 -7.90 2.49
N ALA A 165 -18.43 -6.82 2.11
CA ALA A 165 -17.58 -6.82 0.91
C ALA A 165 -16.36 -7.75 1.07
N ILE A 166 -15.77 -7.81 2.26
CA ILE A 166 -14.66 -8.72 2.58
C ILE A 166 -15.14 -10.17 2.56
N ASP A 167 -16.31 -10.46 3.14
CA ASP A 167 -16.90 -11.81 3.15
C ASP A 167 -17.24 -12.29 1.73
N ASP A 168 -17.74 -11.42 0.85
CA ASP A 168 -17.98 -11.75 -0.56
C ASP A 168 -16.68 -12.17 -1.27
N VAL A 169 -15.59 -11.42 -1.09
CA VAL A 169 -14.28 -11.74 -1.68
C VAL A 169 -13.74 -13.06 -1.11
N LYS A 170 -13.89 -13.28 0.19
CA LYS A 170 -13.47 -14.53 0.85
C LYS A 170 -14.24 -15.73 0.31
N ASN A 171 -15.56 -15.60 0.13
CA ASN A 171 -16.40 -16.67 -0.40
C ASN A 171 -16.07 -16.98 -1.86
N ASP A 172 -15.86 -15.96 -2.71
CA ASP A 172 -15.41 -16.14 -4.09
C ASP A 172 -14.05 -16.87 -4.16
N LEU A 173 -13.09 -16.44 -3.32
CA LEU A 173 -11.78 -17.07 -3.26
C LEU A 173 -11.85 -18.54 -2.82
N ASN A 174 -12.64 -18.85 -1.79
CA ASN A 174 -12.85 -20.22 -1.32
C ASN A 174 -13.48 -21.10 -2.42
N GLY A 175 -14.48 -20.58 -3.16
CA GLY A 175 -15.07 -21.27 -4.31
C GLY A 175 -14.03 -21.60 -5.38
N ARG A 176 -13.18 -20.63 -5.75
CA ARG A 176 -12.12 -20.83 -6.73
C ARG A 176 -11.05 -21.82 -6.27
N ILE A 177 -10.72 -21.87 -4.98
CA ILE A 177 -9.81 -22.85 -4.40
C ILE A 177 -10.41 -24.24 -4.54
N THR A 178 -11.68 -24.42 -4.16
CA THR A 178 -12.39 -25.72 -4.28
C THR A 178 -12.43 -26.22 -5.73
N ASP A 179 -12.68 -25.31 -6.69
CA ASP A 179 -12.65 -25.65 -8.12
C ASP A 179 -11.27 -26.12 -8.58
N VAL A 180 -10.20 -25.49 -8.11
CA VAL A 180 -8.81 -25.88 -8.42
C VAL A 180 -8.50 -27.25 -7.81
N GLU A 181 -8.86 -27.49 -6.56
CA GLU A 181 -8.68 -28.77 -5.88
C GLU A 181 -9.41 -29.90 -6.63
N THR A 182 -10.67 -29.68 -6.97
CA THR A 182 -11.49 -30.65 -7.72
C THR A 182 -10.85 -30.96 -9.09
N ASN A 183 -10.42 -29.93 -9.82
CA ASN A 183 -9.76 -30.14 -11.12
C ASN A 183 -8.42 -30.86 -10.98
N PHE A 184 -7.70 -30.66 -9.89
CA PHE A 184 -6.44 -31.36 -9.61
C PHE A 184 -6.70 -32.86 -9.33
N GLU A 185 -7.69 -33.22 -8.53
CA GLU A 185 -8.10 -34.59 -8.25
C GLU A 185 -8.53 -35.34 -9.52
N ILE A 186 -9.33 -34.68 -10.39
CA ILE A 186 -9.73 -35.26 -11.69
C ILE A 186 -8.51 -35.56 -12.54
N ARG A 187 -7.53 -34.66 -12.64
CA ARG A 187 -6.32 -34.84 -13.40
C ARG A 187 -5.43 -35.96 -12.84
N GLU A 188 -5.30 -36.05 -11.53
CA GLU A 188 -4.59 -37.13 -10.85
C GLU A 188 -5.23 -38.48 -11.17
N GLY A 189 -6.56 -38.58 -11.12
CA GLY A 189 -7.29 -39.81 -11.54
C GLY A 189 -7.05 -40.18 -13.01
N GLN A 190 -7.05 -39.20 -13.92
CA GLN A 190 -6.76 -39.42 -15.34
C GLN A 190 -5.33 -39.87 -15.57
N ILE A 191 -4.35 -39.30 -14.90
CA ILE A 191 -2.93 -39.70 -14.98
C ILE A 191 -2.75 -41.15 -14.48
N SER A 192 -3.37 -41.48 -13.33
CA SER A 192 -3.32 -42.84 -12.77
C SER A 192 -3.92 -43.88 -13.71
N SER A 193 -5.02 -43.54 -14.39
CA SER A 193 -5.64 -44.40 -15.38
C SER A 193 -4.70 -44.61 -16.60
N LYS A 194 -4.07 -43.55 -17.09
CA LYS A 194 -3.13 -43.65 -18.20
C LYS A 194 -1.89 -44.45 -17.84
N ILE A 195 -1.36 -44.34 -16.64
CA ILE A 195 -0.26 -45.16 -16.14
C ILE A 195 -0.64 -46.64 -16.13
N LYS A 196 -1.85 -46.98 -15.70
CA LYS A 196 -2.35 -48.37 -15.75
C LYS A 196 -2.42 -48.90 -17.18
N GLU A 197 -2.96 -48.13 -18.12
CA GLU A 197 -3.01 -48.49 -19.56
C GLU A 197 -1.62 -48.73 -20.12
N VAL A 198 -0.66 -47.88 -19.83
CA VAL A 198 0.75 -48.02 -20.28
C VAL A 198 1.37 -49.26 -19.68
N ASN A 199 1.18 -49.56 -18.41
CA ASN A 199 1.71 -50.76 -17.76
C ASN A 199 1.16 -52.05 -18.37
N ILE A 200 -0.14 -52.07 -18.71
CA ILE A 200 -0.75 -53.21 -19.43
C ILE A 200 -0.10 -53.36 -20.84
N ALA A 201 0.05 -52.26 -21.57
CA ALA A 201 0.68 -52.27 -22.88
C ALA A 201 2.12 -52.80 -22.84
N VAL A 202 2.92 -52.36 -21.86
CA VAL A 202 4.29 -52.83 -21.64
C VAL A 202 4.33 -54.33 -21.31
N SER A 203 3.40 -54.81 -20.46
CA SER A 203 3.29 -56.23 -20.13
C SER A 203 2.94 -57.09 -21.34
N ASN A 204 1.99 -56.63 -22.16
CA ASN A 204 1.63 -57.31 -23.42
C ASN A 204 2.79 -57.34 -24.44
N ALA A 205 3.52 -56.22 -24.54
CA ALA A 205 4.70 -56.16 -25.40
C ALA A 205 5.79 -57.14 -24.95
N LYS A 206 6.09 -57.25 -23.66
CA LYS A 206 7.01 -58.24 -23.11
C LYS A 206 6.57 -59.68 -23.38
N GLN A 207 5.27 -59.98 -23.23
CA GLN A 207 4.75 -61.31 -23.54
C GLN A 207 4.92 -61.63 -25.04
N SER A 208 4.64 -60.67 -25.91
CA SER A 208 4.82 -60.81 -27.35
C SER A 208 6.29 -61.06 -27.70
N GLU A 209 7.22 -60.33 -27.06
CA GLU A 209 8.65 -60.55 -27.23
C GLU A 209 9.09 -61.99 -26.81
N THR A 210 8.59 -62.47 -25.66
CA THR A 210 8.83 -63.84 -25.17
C THR A 210 8.31 -64.87 -26.14
N ASN A 211 7.10 -64.69 -26.65
CA ASN A 211 6.47 -65.60 -27.62
C ASN A 211 7.26 -65.60 -28.93
N ALA A 212 7.71 -64.47 -29.44
CA ALA A 212 8.53 -64.36 -30.64
C ALA A 212 9.88 -65.06 -30.46
N SER A 213 10.54 -64.87 -29.31
CA SER A 213 11.79 -65.57 -28.97
C SER A 213 11.61 -67.07 -28.92
N GLY A 214 10.52 -67.57 -28.31
CA GLY A 214 10.16 -69.01 -28.30
C GLY A 214 9.90 -69.55 -29.68
N SER A 215 9.20 -68.80 -30.53
CA SER A 215 8.96 -69.18 -31.93
C SER A 215 10.25 -69.25 -32.75
N ALA A 216 11.14 -68.28 -32.56
CA ALA A 216 12.47 -68.27 -33.22
C ALA A 216 13.31 -69.49 -32.79
N THR A 217 13.32 -69.83 -31.52
CA THR A 217 13.97 -70.98 -30.97
C THR A 217 13.43 -72.30 -31.60
N SER A 218 12.09 -72.39 -31.66
CA SER A 218 11.43 -73.60 -32.28
C SER A 218 11.71 -73.71 -33.77
N ALA A 219 11.77 -72.60 -34.49
CA ALA A 219 12.14 -72.54 -35.89
C ALA A 219 13.63 -73.03 -36.10
N GLY A 220 14.51 -72.56 -35.20
CA GLY A 220 15.90 -72.99 -35.19
C GLY A 220 16.06 -74.53 -35.00
N VAL A 221 15.29 -75.06 -34.03
CA VAL A 221 15.29 -76.55 -33.84
C VAL A 221 14.73 -77.29 -35.06
N SER A 222 13.67 -76.80 -35.67
CA SER A 222 13.11 -77.39 -36.90
C SER A 222 14.07 -77.35 -38.07
N ALA A 223 14.80 -76.26 -38.27
CA ALA A 223 15.82 -76.12 -39.29
C ALA A 223 16.98 -77.12 -39.09
N ASN A 224 17.43 -77.25 -37.84
CA ASN A 224 18.47 -78.25 -37.49
C ASN A 224 18.03 -79.70 -37.78
N ASN A 225 16.78 -80.05 -37.44
CA ASN A 225 16.22 -81.35 -37.70
C ASN A 225 16.08 -81.60 -39.19
N ALA A 226 15.67 -80.64 -39.99
CA ALA A 226 15.59 -80.73 -41.43
C ALA A 226 16.99 -80.94 -42.06
N SER A 227 17.98 -80.16 -41.57
CA SER A 227 19.37 -80.33 -42.01
C SER A 227 19.92 -81.72 -41.72
N LYS A 228 19.64 -82.25 -40.54
CA LYS A 228 20.03 -83.63 -40.15
C LYS A 228 19.36 -84.69 -41.08
N SER A 229 18.06 -84.56 -41.30
CA SER A 229 17.31 -85.45 -42.18
C SER A 229 17.86 -85.43 -43.61
N ALA A 230 18.23 -84.27 -44.12
CA ALA A 230 18.87 -84.12 -45.41
C ALA A 230 20.22 -84.84 -45.48
N THR A 231 21.06 -84.73 -44.44
CA THR A 231 22.32 -85.38 -44.30
C THR A 231 22.17 -86.93 -44.27
N ASP A 232 21.20 -87.39 -43.48
CA ASP A 232 20.90 -88.83 -43.37
C ASP A 232 20.41 -89.39 -44.71
N ALA A 233 19.55 -88.65 -45.41
CA ALA A 233 19.07 -89.03 -46.75
C ALA A 233 20.25 -89.11 -47.80
N GLN A 234 21.14 -88.09 -47.71
CA GLN A 234 22.35 -88.10 -48.58
C GLN A 234 23.25 -89.29 -48.30
N GLY A 235 23.44 -89.61 -47.02
CA GLY A 235 24.20 -90.86 -46.62
C GLY A 235 23.57 -92.12 -47.14
N ALA A 236 22.24 -92.24 -47.01
CA ALA A 236 21.48 -93.35 -47.51
C ALA A 236 21.59 -93.50 -49.06
N ALA A 237 21.49 -92.41 -49.79
CA ALA A 237 21.65 -92.36 -51.23
C ALA A 237 23.06 -92.77 -51.65
N THR A 238 24.08 -92.28 -50.91
CA THR A 238 25.52 -92.69 -51.18
C THR A 238 25.72 -94.16 -50.94
N ASN A 239 25.12 -94.72 -49.89
CA ASN A 239 25.21 -96.13 -49.59
C ASN A 239 24.48 -96.99 -50.63
N ALA A 240 23.31 -96.58 -51.11
CA ALA A 240 22.58 -97.26 -52.18
C ALA A 240 23.36 -97.24 -53.50
N GLY A 241 24.03 -96.12 -53.82
CA GLY A 241 24.91 -96.05 -54.99
C GLY A 241 26.08 -97.03 -54.94
N LYS A 242 26.70 -97.20 -53.78
CA LYS A 242 27.76 -98.15 -53.59
C LYS A 242 27.30 -99.59 -53.78
N ILE A 243 26.05 -99.91 -53.36
CA ILE A 243 25.51 -101.31 -53.57
C ILE A 243 25.20 -101.60 -55.04
N LEU A 244 24.98 -100.52 -55.82
CA LEU A 244 24.71 -100.71 -57.28
C LEU A 244 26.00 -100.86 -58.13
N GLU A 245 27.17 -100.55 -57.52
CA GLU A 245 28.49 -100.70 -58.19
C GLU A 245 29.17 -102.00 -57.89
N GLU A 246 28.61 -102.79 -56.96
CA GLU A 246 29.01 -104.17 -56.70
C GLU A 246 28.18 -105.20 -57.56
#